data_627d8d2f98f50ae0ca3be7f60cee8973
#
_entry.id   627d8d2f98f50ae0ca3be7f60cee8973
#
_cell.length_a   1.000
_cell.length_b   1.000
_cell.length_c   1.000
_cell.angle_alpha   90.00
_cell.angle_beta   90.00
_cell.angle_gamma   90.00
#
_symmetry.space_group_name_H-M   'P 1'
#
loop_
_entity.id
_entity.type
_entity.pdbx_description
1 polymer ?
#
loop_
_entity_poly.entity_id
_entity_poly.type
_entity_poly.pdbx_seq_one_letter_code
_entity_poly.pdbx_strand_id
1 'polypeptide(L)'
;MVQGATYTKSSTFFCLFSPIADEVVLCLYDDGDCGKEKQTFPMIKGQGKDKDMFYFRAYGDLDGTYYAYKIIKDQKAVLSHDPYAKACGVNGNRSMVIDLKRTDPDGFENEVIPEFKSKTDMVITEVSVADVSSDESAHSRFPGKFKAFTEKHIMDYFVDMGVTHIQIMPSYDFASVDESSTRKQYNWGYDPYNYNVPEGSYSTDPYDGAVRIKEYKEMIQAIHKAGMGVIMDVVYNHTYDVYGSCFYKTSGNYFYRMNKEGYSDASACGNEIASEKPMVRQYIIDSLCYWVREYHIDGFRFDLMGVLDIETLNLARKELQKINPDIILYGEGWTGGESTLPEDKRAMKINACKMNGYGMFSDDIRDTVKGHVFYMDEPGFVNGADGKEDDI
;
A
#
# COMPACT_ATOMS: atom_id res chain seq x y z
N MET A 1 17.42 2.24 12.90
CA MET A 1 17.79 3.31 11.94
C MET A 1 16.62 3.46 10.99
N VAL A 2 16.20 4.69 10.69
CA VAL A 2 15.08 4.91 9.75
C VAL A 2 15.55 4.56 8.35
N GLN A 3 14.83 3.67 7.66
CA GLN A 3 15.15 3.25 6.29
C GLN A 3 14.55 4.21 5.25
N GLY A 4 15.06 4.11 4.02
CA GLY A 4 14.67 4.99 2.92
C GLY A 4 15.41 6.32 2.92
N ALA A 5 14.94 7.26 2.10
CA ALA A 5 15.46 8.61 2.01
C ALA A 5 14.78 9.52 3.04
N THR A 6 15.57 10.07 3.96
CA THR A 6 15.11 11.08 4.93
C THR A 6 15.65 12.44 4.49
N TYR A 7 14.77 13.26 3.95
CA TYR A 7 15.09 14.58 3.39
C TYR A 7 15.09 15.68 4.44
N THR A 8 16.04 16.59 4.30
CA THR A 8 16.02 17.96 4.82
C THR A 8 16.60 18.88 3.74
N LYS A 9 16.28 20.18 3.77
CA LYS A 9 16.80 21.14 2.80
C LYS A 9 18.35 21.21 2.73
N SER A 10 19.05 20.81 3.79
CA SER A 10 20.51 20.84 3.85
C SER A 10 21.18 19.51 3.52
N SER A 11 20.45 18.41 3.60
CA SER A 11 20.97 17.07 3.32
C SER A 11 19.87 16.02 3.22
N THR A 12 20.14 14.94 2.51
CA THR A 12 19.30 13.72 2.49
C THR A 12 20.12 12.56 3.04
N PHE A 13 19.53 11.83 3.99
CA PHE A 13 20.10 10.60 4.53
C PHE A 13 19.41 9.40 3.89
N PHE A 14 20.21 8.54 3.23
CA PHE A 14 19.76 7.30 2.60
C PHE A 14 20.15 6.12 3.45
N CYS A 15 19.23 5.19 3.68
CA CYS A 15 19.46 4.00 4.46
C CYS A 15 18.73 2.81 3.85
N LEU A 16 19.45 1.73 3.57
CA LEU A 16 18.94 0.53 2.92
C LEU A 16 19.30 -0.72 3.72
N PHE A 17 18.34 -1.61 3.93
CA PHE A 17 18.58 -2.97 4.38
C PHE A 17 18.88 -3.86 3.17
N SER A 18 20.06 -4.49 3.18
CA SER A 18 20.48 -5.43 2.14
C SER A 18 21.41 -6.51 2.69
N PRO A 19 20.86 -7.62 3.21
CA PRO A 19 21.65 -8.69 3.81
C PRO A 19 22.44 -9.51 2.79
N ILE A 20 22.15 -9.34 1.50
CA ILE A 20 22.80 -10.08 0.42
C ILE A 20 23.93 -9.31 -0.25
N ALA A 21 24.00 -7.98 -0.06
CA ALA A 21 24.95 -7.14 -0.78
C ALA A 21 26.37 -7.20 -0.21
N ASP A 22 27.34 -7.29 -1.09
CA ASP A 22 28.73 -7.01 -0.78
C ASP A 22 28.96 -5.50 -0.68
N GLU A 23 28.42 -4.77 -1.67
CA GLU A 23 28.48 -3.31 -1.79
C GLU A 23 27.13 -2.76 -2.28
N VAL A 24 26.83 -1.53 -1.90
CA VAL A 24 25.70 -0.75 -2.44
C VAL A 24 26.19 0.62 -2.91
N VAL A 25 25.75 1.02 -4.10
CA VAL A 25 26.03 2.36 -4.65
C VAL A 25 24.71 3.09 -4.83
N LEU A 26 24.61 4.29 -4.23
CA LEU A 26 23.52 5.23 -4.50
C LEU A 26 23.77 5.88 -5.86
N CYS A 27 22.81 5.80 -6.76
CA CYS A 27 22.82 6.41 -8.09
C CYS A 27 21.78 7.53 -8.14
N LEU A 28 22.18 8.75 -8.46
CA LEU A 28 21.30 9.91 -8.63
C LEU A 28 21.04 10.20 -10.11
N TYR A 29 19.84 10.67 -10.42
CA TYR A 29 19.38 10.98 -11.77
C TYR A 29 18.62 12.30 -11.79
N ASP A 30 18.61 12.96 -12.95
CA ASP A 30 17.80 14.16 -13.20
C ASP A 30 16.37 13.82 -13.68
N ASP A 31 16.14 12.57 -14.09
CA ASP A 31 14.90 12.12 -14.71
C ASP A 31 14.39 10.82 -14.07
N GLY A 32 13.07 10.69 -13.96
CA GLY A 32 12.41 9.56 -13.28
C GLY A 32 12.28 8.30 -14.11
N ASP A 33 12.45 8.39 -15.42
CA ASP A 33 12.24 7.28 -16.35
C ASP A 33 13.52 6.85 -17.07
N CYS A 34 14.18 7.78 -17.72
CA CYS A 34 15.30 7.53 -18.65
C CYS A 34 16.58 8.27 -18.25
N GLY A 35 17.58 8.25 -19.13
CA GLY A 35 18.83 8.98 -18.93
C GLY A 35 19.86 8.23 -18.08
N LYS A 36 21.08 8.77 -18.09
CA LYS A 36 22.23 8.21 -17.39
C LYS A 36 22.29 8.69 -15.95
N GLU A 37 23.05 7.95 -15.15
CA GLU A 37 23.42 8.36 -13.79
C GLU A 37 24.13 9.73 -13.83
N LYS A 38 23.63 10.69 -13.04
CA LYS A 38 24.23 12.00 -12.87
C LYS A 38 25.42 11.94 -11.92
N GLN A 39 25.24 11.23 -10.81
CA GLN A 39 26.23 11.02 -9.76
C GLN A 39 26.05 9.66 -9.12
N THR A 40 27.13 9.09 -8.63
CA THR A 40 27.10 7.82 -7.89
C THR A 40 27.93 7.93 -6.62
N PHE A 41 27.48 7.28 -5.55
CA PHE A 41 28.14 7.31 -4.25
C PHE A 41 28.17 5.92 -3.63
N PRO A 42 29.36 5.36 -3.33
CA PRO A 42 29.44 4.15 -2.50
C PRO A 42 28.80 4.38 -1.14
N MET A 43 27.90 3.50 -0.73
CA MET A 43 27.28 3.58 0.59
C MET A 43 28.14 2.88 1.64
N ILE A 44 28.09 3.36 2.86
CA ILE A 44 28.83 2.79 3.99
C ILE A 44 28.07 1.59 4.53
N LYS A 45 28.72 0.43 4.60
CA LYS A 45 28.16 -0.77 5.23
C LYS A 45 28.25 -0.64 6.75
N GLY A 46 27.16 -0.94 7.43
CA GLY A 46 27.06 -0.95 8.87
C GLY A 46 27.91 -2.05 9.51
N GLN A 47 28.03 -2.01 10.84
CA GLN A 47 28.79 -2.99 11.62
C GLN A 47 27.95 -3.53 12.79
N GLY A 48 28.35 -4.67 13.32
CA GLY A 48 27.69 -5.28 14.47
C GLY A 48 26.22 -5.62 14.18
N LYS A 49 25.29 -5.06 14.94
CA LYS A 49 23.85 -5.27 14.75
C LYS A 49 23.31 -4.67 13.46
N ASP A 50 24.00 -3.68 12.90
CA ASP A 50 23.62 -2.98 11.67
C ASP A 50 24.41 -3.48 10.45
N LYS A 51 25.07 -4.65 10.51
CA LYS A 51 25.94 -5.20 9.46
C LYS A 51 25.26 -5.36 8.08
N ASP A 52 23.95 -5.49 8.07
CA ASP A 52 23.14 -5.66 6.86
C ASP A 52 22.52 -4.33 6.38
N MET A 53 22.88 -3.22 7.01
CA MET A 53 22.45 -1.87 6.64
C MET A 53 23.52 -1.15 5.83
N PHE A 54 23.10 -0.40 4.84
CA PHE A 54 23.93 0.50 4.07
C PHE A 54 23.39 1.91 4.18
N TYR A 55 24.27 2.91 4.35
CA TYR A 55 23.84 4.30 4.51
C TYR A 55 24.79 5.29 3.84
N PHE A 56 24.21 6.40 3.44
CA PHE A 56 24.93 7.54 2.86
C PHE A 56 24.20 8.84 3.19
N ARG A 57 24.97 9.92 3.42
CA ARG A 57 24.41 11.27 3.57
C ARG A 57 24.92 12.14 2.42
N ALA A 58 24.00 12.56 1.58
CA ALA A 58 24.26 13.56 0.56
C ALA A 58 23.94 14.95 1.10
N TYR A 59 24.85 15.91 0.96
CA TYR A 59 24.66 17.30 1.38
C TYR A 59 24.09 18.13 0.21
N GLY A 60 23.28 19.11 0.56
CA GLY A 60 22.56 19.98 -0.35
C GLY A 60 21.08 19.63 -0.43
N ASP A 61 20.37 20.46 -1.20
CA ASP A 61 18.95 20.27 -1.46
C ASP A 61 18.77 19.29 -2.62
N LEU A 62 18.19 18.13 -2.31
CA LEU A 62 17.93 17.08 -3.30
C LEU A 62 16.43 16.89 -3.59
N ASP A 63 15.55 17.79 -3.13
CA ASP A 63 14.13 17.70 -3.46
C ASP A 63 13.92 17.61 -4.98
N GLY A 64 13.13 16.65 -5.43
CA GLY A 64 12.90 16.39 -6.85
C GLY A 64 14.00 15.57 -7.57
N THR A 65 15.07 15.20 -6.87
CA THR A 65 16.13 14.36 -7.45
C THR A 65 15.71 12.90 -7.43
N TYR A 66 15.83 12.21 -8.57
CA TYR A 66 15.55 10.78 -8.66
C TYR A 66 16.76 9.96 -8.26
N TYR A 67 16.51 8.77 -7.72
CA TYR A 67 17.57 7.86 -7.29
C TYR A 67 17.19 6.38 -7.40
N ALA A 68 18.23 5.54 -7.43
CA ALA A 68 18.12 4.10 -7.30
C ALA A 68 19.36 3.56 -6.59
N TYR A 69 19.26 2.33 -6.09
CA TYR A 69 20.37 1.61 -5.51
C TYR A 69 20.93 0.58 -6.49
N LYS A 70 22.23 0.61 -6.71
CA LYS A 70 22.95 -0.45 -7.43
C LYS A 70 23.50 -1.43 -6.38
N ILE A 71 22.86 -2.60 -6.34
CA ILE A 71 23.21 -3.68 -5.40
C ILE A 71 24.26 -4.56 -6.07
N ILE A 72 25.40 -4.72 -5.44
CA ILE A 72 26.52 -5.53 -5.95
C ILE A 72 26.69 -6.76 -5.06
N LYS A 73 26.61 -7.94 -5.69
CA LYS A 73 26.80 -9.23 -5.08
C LYS A 73 27.60 -10.13 -6.03
N ASP A 74 28.66 -10.80 -5.54
CA ASP A 74 29.49 -11.68 -6.35
C ASP A 74 29.92 -11.03 -7.69
N GLN A 75 30.33 -9.76 -7.65
CA GLN A 75 30.70 -8.91 -8.81
C GLN A 75 29.56 -8.66 -9.84
N LYS A 76 28.35 -9.10 -9.57
CA LYS A 76 27.18 -8.79 -10.39
C LYS A 76 26.41 -7.63 -9.78
N ALA A 77 25.97 -6.70 -10.63
CA ALA A 77 25.21 -5.54 -10.20
C ALA A 77 23.75 -5.62 -10.70
N VAL A 78 22.81 -5.29 -9.81
CA VAL A 78 21.40 -5.10 -10.16
C VAL A 78 20.94 -3.73 -9.67
N LEU A 79 20.14 -3.04 -10.47
CA LEU A 79 19.54 -1.76 -10.10
C LEU A 79 18.18 -2.00 -9.45
N SER A 80 17.91 -1.32 -8.34
CA SER A 80 16.65 -1.40 -7.60
C SER A 80 16.19 -0.02 -7.19
N HIS A 81 14.88 0.24 -7.28
CA HIS A 81 14.25 1.33 -6.54
C HIS A 81 14.27 1.04 -5.03
N ASP A 82 14.01 2.08 -4.24
CA ASP A 82 14.03 1.99 -2.78
C ASP A 82 12.74 1.33 -2.25
N PRO A 83 12.81 0.25 -1.46
CA PRO A 83 11.63 -0.31 -0.80
C PRO A 83 10.83 0.70 0.04
N TYR A 84 11.50 1.71 0.59
CA TYR A 84 10.90 2.78 1.38
C TYR A 84 10.66 4.08 0.59
N ALA A 85 10.68 4.03 -0.75
CA ALA A 85 10.36 5.20 -1.58
C ALA A 85 9.01 5.80 -1.19
N LYS A 86 8.94 7.12 -1.09
CA LYS A 86 7.72 7.90 -0.81
C LYS A 86 7.24 8.66 -2.04
N ALA A 87 8.10 8.75 -3.04
CA ALA A 87 7.82 9.30 -4.35
C ALA A 87 8.64 8.55 -5.39
N CYS A 88 8.14 8.50 -6.62
CA CYS A 88 8.82 7.87 -7.75
C CYS A 88 8.53 8.63 -9.04
N GLY A 89 9.29 8.34 -10.07
CA GLY A 89 9.00 8.74 -11.44
C GLY A 89 7.93 7.86 -12.07
N VAL A 90 7.60 8.16 -13.31
CA VAL A 90 6.63 7.40 -14.10
C VAL A 90 6.99 5.90 -14.14
N ASN A 91 5.97 5.05 -14.03
CA ASN A 91 6.11 3.58 -13.94
C ASN A 91 6.94 3.07 -12.74
N GLY A 92 7.19 3.89 -11.73
CA GLY A 92 7.73 3.47 -10.43
C GLY A 92 9.20 3.01 -10.41
N ASN A 93 9.95 3.05 -11.54
CA ASN A 93 11.27 2.43 -11.65
C ASN A 93 12.40 3.18 -10.94
N ARG A 94 12.25 4.47 -10.68
CA ARG A 94 13.19 5.30 -9.93
C ARG A 94 12.47 5.98 -8.77
N SER A 95 13.02 5.84 -7.59
CA SER A 95 12.56 6.58 -6.42
C SER A 95 12.91 8.07 -6.56
N MET A 96 12.18 8.95 -5.89
CA MET A 96 12.44 10.38 -5.87
C MET A 96 12.60 10.87 -4.43
N VAL A 97 13.59 11.73 -4.20
CA VAL A 97 13.70 12.49 -2.95
C VAL A 97 12.62 13.56 -2.96
N ILE A 98 11.84 13.66 -1.89
CA ILE A 98 10.70 14.57 -1.82
C ILE A 98 10.64 15.32 -0.49
N ASP A 99 10.40 16.62 -0.55
CA ASP A 99 9.86 17.38 0.57
C ASP A 99 8.35 17.19 0.62
N LEU A 100 7.89 16.26 1.45
CA LEU A 100 6.46 15.93 1.56
C LEU A 100 5.61 17.12 1.95
N LYS A 101 6.15 18.08 2.73
CA LYS A 101 5.39 19.27 3.15
C LYS A 101 4.97 20.17 1.98
N ARG A 102 5.76 20.23 0.91
CA ARG A 102 5.38 21.02 -0.28
C ARG A 102 4.22 20.42 -1.08
N THR A 103 3.83 19.20 -0.74
CA THR A 103 2.70 18.50 -1.36
C THR A 103 1.41 18.65 -0.57
N ASP A 104 1.44 19.28 0.61
CA ASP A 104 0.25 19.48 1.43
C ASP A 104 -0.71 20.48 0.74
N PRO A 105 -1.99 20.14 0.59
CA PRO A 105 -3.01 21.09 0.19
C PRO A 105 -3.21 22.17 1.27
N ASP A 106 -3.79 23.30 0.90
CA ASP A 106 -4.09 24.39 1.83
C ASP A 106 -4.95 23.89 3.00
N GLY A 107 -4.44 24.09 4.22
CA GLY A 107 -5.10 23.71 5.47
C GLY A 107 -5.03 22.23 5.82
N PHE A 108 -4.25 21.42 5.11
CA PHE A 108 -4.12 19.99 5.35
C PHE A 108 -3.58 19.65 6.75
N GLU A 109 -2.61 20.42 7.27
CA GLU A 109 -2.04 20.24 8.60
C GLU A 109 -3.08 20.38 9.74
N ASN A 110 -4.16 21.12 9.50
CA ASN A 110 -5.19 21.47 10.48
C ASN A 110 -6.58 20.99 10.03
N GLU A 111 -6.65 19.99 9.17
CA GLU A 111 -7.94 19.46 8.75
C GLU A 111 -8.67 18.80 9.93
N VAL A 112 -9.99 18.88 9.87
CA VAL A 112 -10.86 18.23 10.85
C VAL A 112 -11.18 16.84 10.34
N ILE A 113 -10.65 15.83 11.04
CA ILE A 113 -10.96 14.43 10.74
C ILE A 113 -12.35 14.13 11.32
N PRO A 114 -13.27 13.53 10.56
CA PRO A 114 -14.59 13.18 11.04
C PRO A 114 -14.54 12.21 12.23
N GLU A 115 -15.34 12.47 13.26
CA GLU A 115 -15.48 11.58 14.42
C GLU A 115 -16.74 10.74 14.28
N PHE A 116 -16.63 9.43 14.53
CA PHE A 116 -17.73 8.49 14.46
C PHE A 116 -18.01 7.90 15.85
N LYS A 117 -19.28 7.96 16.29
CA LYS A 117 -19.68 7.56 17.65
C LYS A 117 -19.52 6.06 17.89
N SER A 118 -19.73 5.24 16.88
CA SER A 118 -19.65 3.78 16.98
C SER A 118 -19.20 3.16 15.68
N LYS A 119 -18.39 2.13 15.76
CA LYS A 119 -17.99 1.32 14.59
C LYS A 119 -19.16 0.53 14.00
N THR A 120 -20.23 0.30 14.75
CA THR A 120 -21.44 -0.37 14.26
C THR A 120 -22.32 0.54 13.40
N ASP A 121 -22.09 1.85 13.43
CA ASP A 121 -22.87 2.83 12.66
C ASP A 121 -22.21 3.13 11.30
N MET A 122 -21.09 2.46 10.99
CA MET A 122 -20.37 2.69 9.74
C MET A 122 -21.14 2.12 8.55
N VAL A 123 -21.28 2.93 7.52
CA VAL A 123 -21.70 2.54 6.17
C VAL A 123 -20.50 2.73 5.26
N ILE A 124 -19.86 1.62 4.90
CA ILE A 124 -18.63 1.60 4.10
C ILE A 124 -18.98 1.31 2.66
N THR A 125 -18.49 2.16 1.74
CA THR A 125 -18.59 1.93 0.30
C THR A 125 -17.20 1.71 -0.28
N GLU A 126 -17.00 0.55 -0.92
CA GLU A 126 -15.79 0.26 -1.66
C GLU A 126 -15.83 0.89 -3.04
N VAL A 127 -14.77 1.59 -3.42
CA VAL A 127 -14.66 2.28 -4.70
C VAL A 127 -13.30 2.10 -5.34
N SER A 128 -13.27 1.98 -6.67
CA SER A 128 -12.07 2.18 -7.47
C SER A 128 -11.96 3.67 -7.84
N VAL A 129 -10.76 4.23 -7.72
CA VAL A 129 -10.51 5.63 -8.15
C VAL A 129 -10.88 5.83 -9.61
N ALA A 130 -10.58 4.85 -10.47
CA ALA A 130 -10.93 4.90 -11.89
C ALA A 130 -12.44 4.91 -12.09
N ASP A 131 -13.19 4.04 -11.40
CA ASP A 131 -14.61 3.80 -11.70
C ASP A 131 -15.53 4.94 -11.23
N VAL A 132 -15.22 5.59 -10.11
CA VAL A 132 -16.04 6.67 -9.54
C VAL A 132 -16.39 7.75 -10.54
N SER A 133 -15.51 8.02 -11.50
CA SER A 133 -15.67 9.18 -12.39
C SER A 133 -15.38 8.92 -13.86
N SER A 134 -15.13 7.66 -14.26
CA SER A 134 -14.80 7.32 -15.66
C SER A 134 -16.01 7.28 -16.59
N ASP A 135 -17.22 7.10 -16.06
CA ASP A 135 -18.45 7.12 -16.84
C ASP A 135 -18.84 8.55 -17.18
N GLU A 136 -19.37 8.79 -18.40
CA GLU A 136 -19.78 10.12 -18.85
C GLU A 136 -20.89 10.73 -17.98
N SER A 137 -21.73 9.89 -17.36
CA SER A 137 -22.79 10.33 -16.46
C SER A 137 -22.28 10.97 -15.17
N ALA A 138 -21.05 10.69 -14.79
CA ALA A 138 -20.40 11.34 -13.64
C ALA A 138 -20.06 12.82 -13.91
N HIS A 139 -20.04 13.25 -15.17
CA HIS A 139 -19.72 14.62 -15.59
C HIS A 139 -18.43 15.20 -14.95
N SER A 140 -17.46 14.34 -14.65
CA SER A 140 -16.20 14.74 -14.04
C SER A 140 -15.28 15.43 -15.06
N ARG A 141 -14.59 16.47 -14.61
CA ARG A 141 -13.50 17.12 -15.36
C ARG A 141 -12.19 16.31 -15.28
N PHE A 142 -12.11 15.36 -14.34
CA PHE A 142 -10.94 14.55 -14.06
C PHE A 142 -11.30 13.05 -14.04
N PRO A 143 -11.85 12.50 -15.15
CA PRO A 143 -12.33 11.12 -15.15
C PRO A 143 -11.21 10.13 -14.82
N GLY A 144 -11.46 9.25 -13.84
CA GLY A 144 -10.53 8.23 -13.40
C GLY A 144 -9.32 8.72 -12.61
N LYS A 145 -9.37 9.94 -12.04
CA LYS A 145 -8.25 10.56 -11.31
C LYS A 145 -8.59 10.86 -9.86
N PHE A 146 -7.58 10.92 -8.99
CA PHE A 146 -7.72 11.37 -7.60
C PHE A 146 -8.49 12.70 -7.51
N LYS A 147 -8.22 13.60 -8.42
CA LYS A 147 -8.83 14.93 -8.48
C LYS A 147 -10.35 14.92 -8.68
N ALA A 148 -10.93 13.85 -9.21
CA ALA A 148 -12.38 13.74 -9.33
C ALA A 148 -13.09 13.85 -7.98
N PHE A 149 -12.48 13.33 -6.92
CA PHE A 149 -13.02 13.40 -5.56
C PHE A 149 -13.05 14.83 -4.98
N THR A 150 -12.34 15.79 -5.57
CA THR A 150 -12.44 17.20 -5.19
C THR A 150 -13.66 17.90 -5.77
N GLU A 151 -14.41 17.24 -6.64
CA GLU A 151 -15.60 17.78 -7.28
C GLU A 151 -16.82 17.58 -6.38
N LYS A 152 -17.48 18.69 -6.03
CA LYS A 152 -18.57 18.68 -5.06
C LYS A 152 -19.67 17.67 -5.39
N HIS A 153 -20.09 17.55 -6.64
CA HIS A 153 -21.18 16.66 -7.05
C HIS A 153 -20.82 15.18 -6.88
N ILE A 154 -19.54 14.81 -6.99
CA ILE A 154 -19.05 13.46 -6.70
C ILE A 154 -19.17 13.18 -5.19
N MET A 155 -18.77 14.13 -4.35
CA MET A 155 -18.89 13.97 -2.89
C MET A 155 -20.34 13.98 -2.42
N ASP A 156 -21.19 14.87 -2.98
CA ASP A 156 -22.62 14.94 -2.67
C ASP A 156 -23.30 13.58 -2.94
N TYR A 157 -22.94 12.87 -3.99
CA TYR A 157 -23.49 11.54 -4.28
C TYR A 157 -23.28 10.54 -3.13
N PHE A 158 -22.08 10.48 -2.55
CA PHE A 158 -21.81 9.60 -1.41
C PHE A 158 -22.53 10.07 -0.14
N VAL A 159 -22.58 11.38 0.09
CA VAL A 159 -23.30 11.95 1.23
C VAL A 159 -24.79 11.66 1.14
N ASP A 160 -25.40 11.80 -0.03
CA ASP A 160 -26.83 11.52 -0.27
C ASP A 160 -27.17 10.03 -0.09
N MET A 161 -26.21 9.14 -0.33
CA MET A 161 -26.34 7.70 -0.05
C MET A 161 -26.18 7.35 1.44
N GLY A 162 -25.80 8.29 2.30
CA GLY A 162 -25.54 8.04 3.71
C GLY A 162 -24.25 7.30 4.02
N VAL A 163 -23.29 7.35 3.09
CA VAL A 163 -21.96 6.76 3.27
C VAL A 163 -21.20 7.49 4.38
N THR A 164 -20.62 6.75 5.30
CA THR A 164 -19.78 7.30 6.38
C THR A 164 -18.29 7.12 6.10
N HIS A 165 -17.91 6.09 5.34
CA HIS A 165 -16.52 5.81 5.01
C HIS A 165 -16.40 5.35 3.57
N ILE A 166 -15.40 5.88 2.88
CA ILE A 166 -15.00 5.42 1.55
C ILE A 166 -13.82 4.48 1.72
N GLN A 167 -13.98 3.20 1.35
CA GLN A 167 -12.89 2.25 1.19
C GLN A 167 -12.36 2.37 -0.23
N ILE A 168 -11.13 2.85 -0.36
CA ILE A 168 -10.48 2.99 -1.66
C ILE A 168 -9.74 1.70 -1.96
N MET A 169 -10.07 1.04 -3.09
CA MET A 169 -9.31 -0.10 -3.63
C MET A 169 -7.83 0.25 -3.75
N PRO A 170 -6.91 -0.73 -3.89
CA PRO A 170 -5.47 -0.45 -3.83
C PRO A 170 -5.09 0.75 -4.70
N SER A 171 -4.52 1.77 -4.08
CA SER A 171 -4.26 3.08 -4.68
C SER A 171 -2.83 3.57 -4.50
N TYR A 172 -1.96 2.70 -3.96
CA TYR A 172 -0.52 2.86 -4.11
C TYR A 172 -0.04 2.25 -5.42
N ASP A 173 1.18 2.58 -5.82
CA ASP A 173 1.79 2.27 -7.11
C ASP A 173 1.78 0.76 -7.41
N PHE A 174 1.13 0.37 -8.50
CA PHE A 174 0.97 -1.00 -8.96
C PHE A 174 1.57 -1.20 -10.37
N ALA A 175 1.86 -2.45 -10.76
CA ALA A 175 2.78 -2.73 -11.85
C ALA A 175 2.14 -2.81 -13.24
N SER A 176 0.91 -3.29 -13.35
CA SER A 176 0.34 -3.71 -14.65
C SER A 176 -0.31 -2.58 -15.45
N VAL A 177 0.04 -1.34 -15.17
CA VAL A 177 -0.40 -0.16 -15.92
C VAL A 177 0.82 0.60 -16.40
N ASP A 178 0.85 0.94 -17.68
CA ASP A 178 1.81 1.89 -18.22
C ASP A 178 1.30 3.31 -18.02
N GLU A 179 1.80 3.99 -16.98
CA GLU A 179 1.42 5.34 -16.60
C GLU A 179 1.69 6.38 -17.71
N SER A 180 2.62 6.09 -18.61
CA SER A 180 2.95 6.97 -19.75
C SER A 180 1.96 6.86 -20.91
N SER A 181 1.11 5.81 -20.88
CA SER A 181 0.18 5.52 -21.97
C SER A 181 -1.04 6.44 -21.95
N THR A 182 -1.41 6.95 -23.13
CA THR A 182 -2.69 7.65 -23.31
C THR A 182 -3.88 6.70 -23.55
N ARG A 183 -3.62 5.38 -23.65
CA ARG A 183 -4.68 4.38 -23.81
C ARG A 183 -5.31 4.09 -22.46
N LYS A 184 -6.66 3.96 -22.44
CA LYS A 184 -7.37 3.53 -21.25
C LYS A 184 -6.90 2.13 -20.86
N GLN A 185 -6.43 1.99 -19.65
CA GLN A 185 -6.05 0.73 -19.01
C GLN A 185 -6.89 0.58 -17.75
N TYR A 186 -7.19 -0.65 -17.37
CA TYR A 186 -7.99 -0.94 -16.21
C TYR A 186 -7.26 -1.95 -15.32
N ASN A 187 -7.10 -1.59 -14.06
CA ASN A 187 -6.48 -2.43 -13.05
C ASN A 187 -7.17 -2.17 -11.69
N TRP A 188 -7.36 -3.21 -10.92
CA TRP A 188 -7.88 -3.10 -9.57
C TRP A 188 -6.81 -2.73 -8.54
N GLY A 189 -5.51 -2.82 -8.91
CA GLY A 189 -4.39 -2.44 -8.07
C GLY A 189 -3.86 -3.54 -7.15
N TYR A 190 -4.32 -4.79 -7.28
CA TYR A 190 -3.84 -5.91 -6.47
C TYR A 190 -2.53 -6.53 -6.96
N ASP A 191 -1.70 -5.75 -7.65
CA ASP A 191 -0.37 -6.10 -8.14
C ASP A 191 0.68 -5.06 -7.68
N PRO A 192 0.96 -4.99 -6.37
CA PRO A 192 1.74 -3.91 -5.74
C PRO A 192 3.18 -3.85 -6.22
N TYR A 193 3.68 -2.63 -6.45
CA TYR A 193 5.04 -2.35 -6.89
C TYR A 193 5.80 -1.44 -5.91
N ASN A 194 5.28 -0.23 -5.61
CA ASN A 194 5.81 0.67 -4.58
C ASN A 194 4.74 0.95 -3.50
N TYR A 195 4.87 0.32 -2.34
CA TYR A 195 3.84 0.32 -1.28
C TYR A 195 3.62 1.66 -0.55
N ASN A 196 4.55 2.62 -0.70
CA ASN A 196 4.48 3.91 0.01
C ASN A 196 4.36 5.10 -0.94
N VAL A 197 3.99 4.85 -2.20
CA VAL A 197 3.83 5.88 -3.24
C VAL A 197 2.42 5.78 -3.80
N PRO A 198 1.65 6.87 -3.92
CA PRO A 198 0.36 6.85 -4.61
C PRO A 198 0.49 6.47 -6.09
N GLU A 199 -0.52 5.80 -6.63
CA GLU A 199 -0.57 5.34 -8.02
C GLU A 199 -0.52 6.51 -9.03
N GLY A 200 0.39 6.42 -10.00
CA GLY A 200 0.61 7.49 -10.97
C GLY A 200 -0.44 7.57 -12.06
N SER A 201 -1.06 6.45 -12.46
CA SER A 201 -2.13 6.48 -13.46
C SER A 201 -3.39 7.21 -12.97
N TYR A 202 -3.56 7.34 -11.66
CA TYR A 202 -4.63 8.13 -11.04
C TYR A 202 -4.29 9.61 -10.86
N SER A 203 -3.06 10.03 -11.15
CA SER A 203 -2.61 11.42 -11.13
C SER A 203 -2.87 12.11 -12.46
N THR A 204 -2.97 13.44 -12.46
CA THR A 204 -3.09 14.23 -13.69
C THR A 204 -1.75 14.37 -14.42
N ASP A 205 -0.63 14.19 -13.70
CA ASP A 205 0.72 14.15 -14.27
C ASP A 205 1.54 13.03 -13.61
N PRO A 206 1.69 11.87 -14.27
CA PRO A 206 2.45 10.74 -13.74
C PRO A 206 3.98 10.95 -13.78
N TYR A 207 4.46 11.93 -14.55
CA TYR A 207 5.90 12.21 -14.67
C TYR A 207 6.46 12.99 -13.48
N ASP A 208 5.63 13.83 -12.84
CA ASP A 208 6.01 14.52 -11.60
C ASP A 208 5.51 13.75 -10.37
N GLY A 209 6.44 13.07 -9.68
CA GLY A 209 6.11 12.30 -8.48
C GLY A 209 5.49 13.11 -7.34
N ALA A 210 5.60 14.44 -7.32
CA ALA A 210 4.95 15.29 -6.32
C ALA A 210 3.46 15.51 -6.63
N VAL A 211 3.06 15.49 -7.91
CA VAL A 211 1.67 15.70 -8.31
C VAL A 211 0.78 14.57 -7.80
N ARG A 212 1.18 13.29 -7.95
CA ARG A 212 0.42 12.15 -7.44
C ARG A 212 0.20 12.20 -5.93
N ILE A 213 1.21 12.65 -5.17
CA ILE A 213 1.13 12.79 -3.71
C ILE A 213 0.16 13.90 -3.33
N LYS A 214 0.30 15.07 -3.97
CA LYS A 214 -0.58 16.22 -3.71
C LYS A 214 -2.04 15.89 -4.02
N GLU A 215 -2.31 15.32 -5.18
CA GLU A 215 -3.68 14.99 -5.61
C GLU A 215 -4.30 13.89 -4.73
N TYR A 216 -3.52 12.94 -4.24
CA TYR A 216 -3.99 11.96 -3.26
C TYR A 216 -4.38 12.62 -1.92
N LYS A 217 -3.56 13.57 -1.42
CA LYS A 217 -3.90 14.37 -0.24
C LYS A 217 -5.14 15.25 -0.46
N GLU A 218 -5.28 15.87 -1.64
CA GLU A 218 -6.46 16.64 -2.03
C GLU A 218 -7.73 15.77 -2.01
N MET A 219 -7.66 14.53 -2.50
CA MET A 219 -8.75 13.56 -2.48
C MET A 219 -9.17 13.26 -1.02
N ILE A 220 -8.24 12.90 -0.16
CA ILE A 220 -8.51 12.57 1.25
C ILE A 220 -9.12 13.77 1.96
N GLN A 221 -8.53 14.94 1.80
CA GLN A 221 -9.06 16.17 2.39
C GLN A 221 -10.48 16.49 1.91
N ALA A 222 -10.81 16.21 0.66
CA ALA A 222 -12.16 16.41 0.13
C ALA A 222 -13.17 15.44 0.75
N ILE A 223 -12.77 14.17 0.95
CA ILE A 223 -13.59 13.17 1.61
C ILE A 223 -13.86 13.56 3.09
N HIS A 224 -12.82 13.96 3.82
CA HIS A 224 -12.96 14.45 5.21
C HIS A 224 -13.84 15.68 5.31
N LYS A 225 -13.68 16.66 4.41
CA LYS A 225 -14.54 17.86 4.34
C LYS A 225 -16.00 17.54 4.06
N ALA A 226 -16.28 16.44 3.39
CA ALA A 226 -17.63 15.93 3.17
C ALA A 226 -18.20 15.15 4.38
N GLY A 227 -17.42 15.00 5.46
CA GLY A 227 -17.84 14.33 6.69
C GLY A 227 -17.66 12.82 6.67
N MET A 228 -16.86 12.27 5.74
CA MET A 228 -16.61 10.84 5.59
C MET A 228 -15.17 10.49 5.95
N GLY A 229 -14.95 9.28 6.50
CA GLY A 229 -13.62 8.74 6.73
C GLY A 229 -13.07 8.01 5.50
N VAL A 230 -11.75 7.76 5.51
CA VAL A 230 -11.04 7.09 4.41
C VAL A 230 -10.41 5.79 4.92
N ILE A 231 -10.76 4.69 4.27
CA ILE A 231 -10.17 3.37 4.51
C ILE A 231 -9.36 2.99 3.27
N MET A 232 -8.09 2.63 3.48
CA MET A 232 -7.20 2.21 2.40
C MET A 232 -7.13 0.69 2.32
N ASP A 233 -7.33 0.14 1.13
CA ASP A 233 -7.08 -1.27 0.86
C ASP A 233 -5.59 -1.52 0.68
N VAL A 234 -5.03 -2.48 1.44
CA VAL A 234 -3.59 -2.74 1.48
C VAL A 234 -3.27 -4.21 1.18
N VAL A 235 -2.30 -4.42 0.28
CA VAL A 235 -1.91 -5.73 -0.26
C VAL A 235 -0.50 -6.08 0.19
N TYR A 236 -0.31 -6.35 1.50
CA TYR A 236 1.00 -6.76 2.03
C TYR A 236 1.25 -8.27 1.96
N ASN A 237 0.35 -9.00 1.31
CA ASN A 237 0.41 -10.46 1.26
C ASN A 237 1.35 -11.00 0.18
N HIS A 238 1.59 -10.27 -0.93
CA HIS A 238 2.47 -10.68 -2.02
C HIS A 238 3.08 -9.47 -2.74
N THR A 239 3.99 -9.70 -3.68
CA THR A 239 4.49 -8.72 -4.66
C THR A 239 4.05 -9.13 -6.07
N TYR A 240 3.89 -8.17 -6.96
CA TYR A 240 3.54 -8.42 -8.36
C TYR A 240 4.46 -9.44 -9.03
N ASP A 241 5.76 -9.25 -8.90
CA ASP A 241 6.79 -10.17 -9.39
C ASP A 241 7.90 -10.29 -8.36
N VAL A 242 8.34 -11.51 -8.07
CA VAL A 242 9.42 -11.74 -7.12
C VAL A 242 10.71 -11.11 -7.59
N TYR A 243 11.16 -11.46 -8.79
CA TYR A 243 12.49 -11.09 -9.28
C TYR A 243 12.62 -9.64 -9.70
N GLY A 244 11.51 -9.02 -10.14
CA GLY A 244 11.40 -7.59 -10.44
C GLY A 244 11.24 -6.72 -9.20
N SER A 245 10.79 -7.29 -8.08
CA SER A 245 10.57 -6.58 -6.83
C SER A 245 11.84 -5.97 -6.25
N CYS A 246 11.71 -4.76 -5.68
CA CYS A 246 12.78 -4.15 -4.88
C CYS A 246 13.17 -5.01 -3.67
N PHE A 247 12.24 -5.74 -3.08
CA PHE A 247 12.51 -6.63 -1.96
C PHE A 247 13.47 -7.75 -2.34
N TYR A 248 13.26 -8.40 -3.49
CA TYR A 248 14.17 -9.44 -3.96
C TYR A 248 15.52 -8.86 -4.38
N LYS A 249 15.52 -7.78 -5.15
CA LYS A 249 16.75 -7.13 -5.63
C LYS A 249 17.65 -6.67 -4.49
N THR A 250 17.07 -6.18 -3.40
CA THR A 250 17.82 -5.71 -2.22
C THR A 250 18.13 -6.79 -1.21
N SER A 251 17.23 -7.77 -1.02
CA SER A 251 17.27 -8.69 0.14
C SER A 251 17.19 -10.17 -0.23
N GLY A 252 17.16 -10.52 -1.52
CA GLY A 252 16.98 -11.90 -1.97
C GLY A 252 15.66 -12.47 -1.45
N ASN A 253 15.70 -13.70 -0.98
CA ASN A 253 14.49 -14.37 -0.48
C ASN A 253 14.07 -13.93 0.93
N TYR A 254 14.70 -12.89 1.52
CA TYR A 254 14.40 -12.53 2.90
C TYR A 254 12.94 -12.13 3.13
N PHE A 255 12.33 -11.42 2.19
CA PHE A 255 10.95 -10.97 2.31
C PHE A 255 9.91 -12.05 2.01
N TYR A 256 10.31 -13.18 1.43
CA TYR A 256 9.39 -14.22 0.96
C TYR A 256 9.42 -15.47 1.84
N ARG A 257 8.27 -16.13 1.97
CA ARG A 257 8.19 -17.48 2.52
C ARG A 257 8.56 -18.49 1.45
N MET A 258 9.28 -19.52 1.87
CA MET A 258 9.78 -20.58 1.00
C MET A 258 9.21 -21.92 1.45
N ASN A 259 8.96 -22.78 0.50
CA ASN A 259 8.66 -24.21 0.69
C ASN A 259 9.74 -25.07 0.03
N LYS A 260 9.52 -26.38 -0.07
CA LYS A 260 10.50 -27.31 -0.66
C LYS A 260 10.60 -27.15 -2.20
N GLU A 261 9.61 -26.59 -2.83
CA GLU A 261 9.47 -26.45 -4.28
C GLU A 261 9.88 -25.05 -4.76
N GLY A 262 10.01 -24.08 -3.85
CA GLY A 262 10.36 -22.70 -4.16
C GLY A 262 9.67 -21.68 -3.26
N TYR A 263 8.95 -20.73 -3.86
CA TYR A 263 8.16 -19.77 -3.10
C TYR A 263 6.85 -20.40 -2.64
N SER A 264 6.49 -20.17 -1.38
CA SER A 264 5.16 -20.49 -0.86
C SER A 264 4.15 -19.52 -1.46
N ASP A 265 2.90 -19.97 -1.70
CA ASP A 265 1.92 -19.20 -2.48
C ASP A 265 0.52 -19.19 -1.84
N ALA A 266 0.44 -18.69 -0.61
CA ALA A 266 -0.85 -18.48 0.04
C ALA A 266 -1.66 -17.34 -0.57
N SER A 267 -1.06 -16.50 -1.38
CA SER A 267 -1.75 -15.43 -2.11
C SER A 267 -2.46 -15.90 -3.37
N ALA A 268 -2.08 -17.07 -3.92
CA ALA A 268 -2.41 -17.54 -5.25
C ALA A 268 -1.92 -16.60 -6.39
N CYS A 269 -0.89 -15.79 -6.10
CA CYS A 269 -0.24 -14.85 -7.04
C CYS A 269 1.23 -15.22 -7.31
N GLY A 270 1.64 -16.45 -6.96
CA GLY A 270 2.99 -16.97 -7.21
C GLY A 270 4.01 -16.70 -6.11
N ASN A 271 3.66 -15.99 -5.05
CA ASN A 271 4.51 -15.73 -3.90
C ASN A 271 3.72 -15.26 -2.68
N GLU A 272 4.33 -15.34 -1.50
CA GLU A 272 3.77 -14.73 -0.28
C GLU A 272 4.86 -14.06 0.56
N ILE A 273 4.50 -12.96 1.21
CA ILE A 273 5.38 -12.18 2.08
C ILE A 273 5.52 -12.86 3.45
N ALA A 274 6.76 -12.95 3.94
CA ALA A 274 7.11 -13.52 5.25
C ALA A 274 7.00 -12.48 6.37
N SER A 275 5.77 -12.06 6.69
CA SER A 275 5.48 -10.98 7.64
C SER A 275 6.05 -11.21 9.04
N GLU A 276 6.27 -12.47 9.45
CA GLU A 276 6.87 -12.86 10.72
C GLU A 276 8.36 -12.51 10.85
N LYS A 277 9.06 -12.25 9.73
CA LYS A 277 10.48 -11.88 9.78
C LYS A 277 10.66 -10.43 10.26
N PRO A 278 11.64 -10.17 11.13
CA PRO A 278 11.73 -8.87 11.82
C PRO A 278 11.75 -7.64 10.90
N MET A 279 12.53 -7.69 9.80
CA MET A 279 12.62 -6.52 8.90
C MET A 279 11.39 -6.37 8.00
N VAL A 280 10.68 -7.47 7.69
CA VAL A 280 9.41 -7.45 6.95
C VAL A 280 8.29 -6.89 7.83
N ARG A 281 8.20 -7.38 9.08
CA ARG A 281 7.30 -6.86 10.10
C ARG A 281 7.48 -5.36 10.29
N GLN A 282 8.74 -4.92 10.46
CA GLN A 282 9.06 -3.51 10.62
C GLN A 282 8.61 -2.70 9.39
N TYR A 283 8.85 -3.23 8.19
CA TYR A 283 8.44 -2.59 6.94
C TYR A 283 6.92 -2.37 6.89
N ILE A 284 6.13 -3.41 7.19
CA ILE A 284 4.66 -3.34 7.18
C ILE A 284 4.17 -2.30 8.19
N ILE A 285 4.71 -2.32 9.42
CA ILE A 285 4.33 -1.37 10.47
C ILE A 285 4.70 0.06 10.07
N ASP A 286 5.91 0.28 9.55
CA ASP A 286 6.39 1.60 9.12
C ASP A 286 5.52 2.15 7.99
N SER A 287 5.17 1.31 7.02
CA SER A 287 4.32 1.65 5.88
C SER A 287 2.90 2.07 6.34
N LEU A 288 2.25 1.26 7.18
CA LEU A 288 0.94 1.60 7.74
C LEU A 288 0.97 2.91 8.54
N CYS A 289 1.97 3.07 9.40
CA CYS A 289 2.14 4.31 10.19
C CYS A 289 2.42 5.53 9.30
N TYR A 290 3.12 5.35 8.18
CA TYR A 290 3.37 6.40 7.20
C TYR A 290 2.07 6.88 6.56
N TRP A 291 1.21 5.98 6.09
CA TRP A 291 -0.07 6.33 5.49
C TRP A 291 -0.99 7.09 6.46
N VAL A 292 -1.02 6.69 7.73
CA VAL A 292 -1.82 7.42 8.74
C VAL A 292 -1.25 8.81 9.04
N ARG A 293 0.09 8.94 9.19
CA ARG A 293 0.70 10.23 9.55
C ARG A 293 0.73 11.23 8.41
N GLU A 294 0.99 10.74 7.19
CA GLU A 294 1.25 11.59 6.03
C GLU A 294 -0.03 11.90 5.25
N TYR A 295 -0.98 10.97 5.24
CA TYR A 295 -2.20 11.10 4.44
C TYR A 295 -3.47 11.11 5.28
N HIS A 296 -3.37 11.01 6.59
CA HIS A 296 -4.51 11.01 7.52
C HIS A 296 -5.54 9.89 7.26
N ILE A 297 -5.04 8.71 6.85
CA ILE A 297 -5.89 7.54 6.63
C ILE A 297 -6.54 7.09 7.94
N ASP A 298 -7.87 6.86 7.95
CA ASP A 298 -8.66 6.49 9.13
C ASP A 298 -8.73 4.99 9.38
N GLY A 299 -8.40 4.18 8.38
CA GLY A 299 -8.45 2.74 8.52
C GLY A 299 -7.81 1.98 7.38
N PHE A 300 -7.65 0.67 7.58
CA PHE A 300 -7.10 -0.24 6.59
C PHE A 300 -7.98 -1.48 6.43
N ARG A 301 -8.21 -1.85 5.18
CA ARG A 301 -8.70 -3.17 4.77
C ARG A 301 -7.51 -3.99 4.29
N PHE A 302 -7.27 -5.14 4.90
CA PHE A 302 -6.18 -6.02 4.53
C PHE A 302 -6.65 -7.07 3.54
N ASP A 303 -6.13 -7.00 2.33
CA ASP A 303 -6.29 -8.04 1.32
C ASP A 303 -5.63 -9.33 1.78
N LEU A 304 -6.33 -10.48 1.61
CA LEU A 304 -5.85 -11.80 2.04
C LEU A 304 -5.13 -11.75 3.39
N MET A 305 -5.77 -11.14 4.40
CA MET A 305 -5.18 -10.92 5.73
C MET A 305 -4.67 -12.23 6.36
N GLY A 306 -5.29 -13.37 6.01
CA GLY A 306 -4.90 -14.70 6.46
C GLY A 306 -3.49 -15.12 6.04
N VAL A 307 -2.87 -14.46 5.09
CA VAL A 307 -1.46 -14.68 4.70
C VAL A 307 -0.50 -14.08 5.73
N LEU A 308 -0.90 -13.03 6.43
CA LEU A 308 -0.07 -12.33 7.41
C LEU A 308 -0.10 -13.03 8.78
N ASP A 309 0.97 -12.84 9.55
CA ASP A 309 1.03 -13.37 10.90
C ASP A 309 0.33 -12.45 11.92
N ILE A 310 -0.31 -13.08 12.92
CA ILE A 310 -1.07 -12.41 13.98
C ILE A 310 -0.22 -11.43 14.77
N GLU A 311 1.05 -11.77 15.06
CA GLU A 311 1.92 -10.92 15.88
C GLU A 311 2.21 -9.61 15.16
N THR A 312 2.50 -9.65 13.86
CA THR A 312 2.73 -8.45 13.03
C THR A 312 1.52 -7.53 13.05
N LEU A 313 0.32 -8.06 12.85
CA LEU A 313 -0.90 -7.26 12.86
C LEU A 313 -1.21 -6.68 14.25
N ASN A 314 -1.05 -7.46 15.31
CA ASN A 314 -1.24 -6.95 16.69
C ASN A 314 -0.24 -5.84 17.05
N LEU A 315 1.01 -5.96 16.60
CA LEU A 315 2.02 -4.91 16.77
C LEU A 315 1.70 -3.68 15.92
N ALA A 316 1.29 -3.87 14.66
CA ALA A 316 0.84 -2.79 13.78
C ALA A 316 -0.29 -1.99 14.42
N ARG A 317 -1.33 -2.67 14.91
CA ARG A 317 -2.44 -2.01 15.63
C ARG A 317 -1.95 -1.18 16.81
N LYS A 318 -1.05 -1.73 17.62
CA LYS A 318 -0.50 -1.03 18.78
C LYS A 318 0.22 0.26 18.40
N GLU A 319 0.99 0.25 17.32
CA GLU A 319 1.70 1.44 16.82
C GLU A 319 0.73 2.44 16.17
N LEU A 320 -0.23 1.97 15.39
CA LEU A 320 -1.27 2.79 14.76
C LEU A 320 -2.13 3.52 15.81
N GLN A 321 -2.52 2.84 16.89
CA GLN A 321 -3.31 3.44 17.96
C GLN A 321 -2.60 4.56 18.74
N LYS A 322 -1.27 4.66 18.64
CA LYS A 322 -0.54 5.82 19.19
C LYS A 322 -0.72 7.06 18.32
N ILE A 323 -1.09 6.90 17.05
CA ILE A 323 -1.29 7.98 16.08
C ILE A 323 -2.79 8.32 16.03
N ASN A 324 -3.62 7.31 15.80
CA ASN A 324 -5.08 7.40 15.77
C ASN A 324 -5.68 6.31 16.68
N PRO A 325 -6.16 6.64 17.90
CA PRO A 325 -6.75 5.68 18.82
C PRO A 325 -7.96 4.93 18.26
N ASP A 326 -8.71 5.56 17.34
CA ASP A 326 -9.95 5.06 16.75
C ASP A 326 -9.74 4.36 15.39
N ILE A 327 -8.49 4.12 15.00
CA ILE A 327 -8.12 3.48 13.73
C ILE A 327 -9.00 2.26 13.43
N ILE A 328 -9.50 2.18 12.22
CA ILE A 328 -10.36 1.10 11.74
C ILE A 328 -9.49 0.05 11.05
N LEU A 329 -9.57 -1.20 11.52
CA LEU A 329 -8.76 -2.30 10.97
C LEU A 329 -9.65 -3.51 10.72
N TYR A 330 -9.67 -4.00 9.48
CA TYR A 330 -10.37 -5.22 9.11
C TYR A 330 -9.77 -5.83 7.84
N GLY A 331 -10.20 -7.02 7.47
CA GLY A 331 -9.73 -7.63 6.23
C GLY A 331 -10.28 -9.03 6.00
N GLU A 332 -9.70 -9.69 5.01
CA GLU A 332 -10.06 -11.03 4.58
C GLU A 332 -9.37 -12.07 5.46
N GLY A 333 -10.11 -12.68 6.38
CA GLY A 333 -9.62 -13.70 7.30
C GLY A 333 -9.39 -15.07 6.66
N TRP A 334 -8.92 -15.11 5.41
CA TRP A 334 -8.62 -16.32 4.62
C TRP A 334 -7.36 -16.12 3.77
N THR A 335 -6.95 -17.18 3.04
CA THR A 335 -5.85 -17.19 2.08
C THR A 335 -6.37 -17.59 0.71
N GLY A 336 -5.65 -17.23 -0.36
CA GLY A 336 -5.94 -17.70 -1.73
C GLY A 336 -5.40 -19.11 -2.02
N GLY A 337 -4.40 -19.56 -1.26
CA GLY A 337 -3.71 -20.82 -1.41
C GLY A 337 -3.12 -21.34 -0.11
N GLU A 338 -2.23 -22.33 -0.19
CA GLU A 338 -1.56 -22.91 0.98
C GLU A 338 -0.35 -22.09 1.41
N SER A 339 -0.19 -21.90 2.72
CA SER A 339 0.96 -21.21 3.33
C SER A 339 1.83 -22.17 4.13
N THR A 340 3.12 -21.87 4.15
CA THR A 340 4.06 -22.55 5.08
C THR A 340 4.05 -21.96 6.49
N LEU A 341 3.39 -20.83 6.73
CA LEU A 341 3.16 -20.31 8.06
C LEU A 341 2.20 -21.24 8.82
N PRO A 342 2.49 -21.67 10.06
CA PRO A 342 1.59 -22.50 10.85
C PRO A 342 0.19 -21.85 10.99
N GLU A 343 -0.86 -22.64 10.86
CA GLU A 343 -2.25 -22.17 10.84
C GLU A 343 -2.62 -21.35 12.09
N ASP A 344 -2.16 -21.78 13.27
CA ASP A 344 -2.40 -21.10 14.54
C ASP A 344 -1.73 -19.72 14.67
N LYS A 345 -0.86 -19.38 13.73
CA LYS A 345 -0.16 -18.08 13.63
C LYS A 345 -0.71 -17.17 12.53
N ARG A 346 -1.55 -17.70 11.64
CA ARG A 346 -2.13 -16.92 10.54
C ARG A 346 -3.28 -16.05 11.02
N ALA A 347 -3.42 -14.87 10.44
CA ALA A 347 -4.51 -13.93 10.72
C ALA A 347 -5.83 -14.36 10.04
N MET A 348 -6.20 -15.61 10.23
CA MET A 348 -7.41 -16.22 9.68
C MET A 348 -8.60 -16.06 10.64
N LYS A 349 -9.81 -16.17 10.09
CA LYS A 349 -11.09 -16.09 10.79
C LYS A 349 -11.15 -17.02 12.02
N ILE A 350 -10.62 -18.24 11.91
CA ILE A 350 -10.55 -19.19 13.02
C ILE A 350 -9.71 -18.71 14.21
N ASN A 351 -8.79 -17.78 13.98
CA ASN A 351 -7.92 -17.18 14.97
C ASN A 351 -8.37 -15.78 15.43
N ALA A 352 -9.58 -15.32 15.05
CA ALA A 352 -10.07 -13.96 15.33
C ALA A 352 -9.97 -13.57 16.81
N CYS A 353 -10.17 -14.53 17.74
CA CYS A 353 -10.04 -14.29 19.18
C CYS A 353 -8.63 -13.87 19.63
N LYS A 354 -7.58 -14.07 18.79
CA LYS A 354 -6.21 -13.66 19.04
C LYS A 354 -5.92 -12.24 18.49
N MET A 355 -6.88 -11.61 17.79
CA MET A 355 -6.72 -10.37 17.04
C MET A 355 -7.71 -9.31 17.49
N ASN A 356 -7.58 -8.87 18.74
CA ASN A 356 -8.47 -7.84 19.30
C ASN A 356 -8.42 -6.54 18.49
N GLY A 357 -9.62 -6.04 18.10
CA GLY A 357 -9.77 -4.78 17.37
C GLY A 357 -9.59 -4.88 15.86
N TYR A 358 -9.49 -6.10 15.32
CA TYR A 358 -9.65 -6.37 13.89
C TYR A 358 -11.05 -6.90 13.60
N GLY A 359 -11.70 -6.34 12.57
CA GLY A 359 -12.87 -6.94 11.93
C GLY A 359 -12.44 -7.95 10.86
N MET A 360 -13.32 -8.87 10.52
CA MET A 360 -13.10 -9.82 9.43
C MET A 360 -14.38 -9.94 8.62
N PHE A 361 -14.26 -10.07 7.31
CA PHE A 361 -15.40 -10.41 6.46
C PHE A 361 -15.95 -11.77 6.81
N SER A 362 -17.26 -11.89 6.76
CA SER A 362 -17.98 -13.15 7.00
C SER A 362 -18.43 -13.74 5.66
N ASP A 363 -17.64 -14.66 5.14
CA ASP A 363 -18.01 -15.48 3.98
C ASP A 363 -19.17 -16.41 4.31
N ASP A 364 -19.30 -16.88 5.58
CA ASP A 364 -20.43 -17.70 6.02
C ASP A 364 -21.76 -16.96 5.83
N ILE A 365 -21.90 -15.73 6.32
CA ILE A 365 -23.10 -14.90 6.14
C ILE A 365 -23.34 -14.61 4.66
N ARG A 366 -22.28 -14.24 3.92
CA ARG A 366 -22.38 -13.97 2.48
C ARG A 366 -22.96 -15.17 1.74
N ASP A 367 -22.39 -16.36 1.95
CA ASP A 367 -22.76 -17.58 1.23
C ASP A 367 -24.13 -18.10 1.71
N THR A 368 -24.48 -17.92 2.98
CA THR A 368 -25.82 -18.24 3.48
C THR A 368 -26.89 -17.34 2.85
N VAL A 369 -26.64 -16.02 2.78
CA VAL A 369 -27.63 -15.07 2.24
C VAL A 369 -27.69 -15.10 0.72
N LYS A 370 -26.53 -14.95 0.06
CA LYS A 370 -26.42 -14.73 -1.40
C LYS A 370 -26.17 -16.02 -2.19
N GLY A 371 -25.54 -17.01 -1.58
CA GLY A 371 -25.02 -18.20 -2.25
C GLY A 371 -23.50 -18.12 -2.49
N HIS A 372 -22.93 -19.29 -2.75
CA HIS A 372 -21.48 -19.42 -2.91
C HIS A 372 -20.98 -18.66 -4.16
N VAL A 373 -19.89 -17.88 -4.01
CA VAL A 373 -19.41 -17.02 -5.10
C VAL A 373 -18.74 -17.79 -6.25
N PHE A 374 -18.25 -19.00 -6.02
CA PHE A 374 -17.58 -19.83 -7.00
C PHE A 374 -18.43 -20.99 -7.53
N TYR A 375 -19.52 -21.34 -6.83
CA TYR A 375 -20.39 -22.47 -7.20
C TYR A 375 -21.80 -21.97 -7.50
N MET A 376 -22.10 -21.82 -8.82
CA MET A 376 -23.37 -21.23 -9.27
C MET A 376 -24.60 -22.10 -8.95
N ASP A 377 -24.39 -23.35 -8.62
CA ASP A 377 -25.42 -24.34 -8.22
C ASP A 377 -25.64 -24.41 -6.72
N GLU A 378 -24.95 -23.58 -5.92
CA GLU A 378 -25.15 -23.42 -4.48
C GLU A 378 -25.83 -22.08 -4.17
N PRO A 379 -27.19 -21.99 -4.26
CA PRO A 379 -27.91 -20.76 -3.96
C PRO A 379 -27.90 -20.43 -2.47
N GLY A 380 -28.07 -19.15 -2.16
CA GLY A 380 -28.32 -18.67 -0.81
C GLY A 380 -29.81 -18.45 -0.55
N PHE A 381 -30.14 -17.99 0.65
CA PHE A 381 -31.51 -17.74 1.08
C PHE A 381 -32.28 -16.83 0.11
N VAL A 382 -31.71 -15.71 -0.31
CA VAL A 382 -32.37 -14.76 -1.24
C VAL A 382 -32.53 -15.29 -2.65
N ASN A 383 -31.82 -16.36 -3.01
CA ASN A 383 -31.87 -17.00 -4.32
C ASN A 383 -32.69 -18.30 -4.29
N GLY A 384 -33.41 -18.58 -3.20
CA GLY A 384 -34.35 -19.69 -3.08
C GLY A 384 -33.79 -20.98 -2.48
N ALA A 385 -32.71 -20.91 -1.71
CA ALA A 385 -32.28 -22.05 -0.88
C ALA A 385 -33.12 -22.15 0.37
N ASP A 386 -33.95 -23.17 0.46
CA ASP A 386 -34.75 -23.46 1.66
C ASP A 386 -33.85 -23.99 2.79
N GLY A 387 -34.21 -23.67 4.04
CA GLY A 387 -33.56 -24.20 5.25
C GLY A 387 -32.26 -23.52 5.65
N LYS A 388 -31.97 -22.33 5.08
CA LYS A 388 -30.85 -21.49 5.51
C LYS A 388 -31.23 -20.33 6.44
N GLU A 389 -32.51 -20.29 6.87
CA GLU A 389 -33.03 -19.20 7.71
C GLU A 389 -32.40 -19.16 9.10
N ASP A 390 -32.05 -20.34 9.65
CA ASP A 390 -31.41 -20.47 10.96
C ASP A 390 -29.91 -20.14 10.95
N ASP A 391 -29.30 -20.02 9.75
CA ASP A 391 -27.87 -19.71 9.57
C ASP A 391 -27.62 -18.18 9.41
N ILE A 392 -28.70 -17.38 9.26
CA ILE A 392 -28.68 -15.92 9.14
C ILE A 392 -28.81 -15.26 10.52
#